data_6bb661b690a7f50913b36546f1f4f0b6
#
_entry.id   6bb661b690a7f50913b36546f1f4f0b6
#
_cell.length_a   1.000
_cell.length_b   1.000
_cell.length_c   1.000
_cell.angle_alpha   90.00
_cell.angle_beta   90.00
_cell.angle_gamma   90.00
#
_symmetry.space_group_name_H-M   'P 1'
#
loop_
_entity.id
_entity.type
_entity.pdbx_description
1 polymer ?
#
loop_
_entity_poly.entity_id
_entity_poly.type
_entity_poly.pdbx_seq_one_letter_code
_entity_poly.pdbx_strand_id
1 'polypeptide(L)'
;MREGDFFDEKQETKRASYVCPSCRERGEYDVRWLTRRKKQTPPRGAGEQDRAQFAKSRDYMVRIDDTLACRNPRCRKRFEIPSSQSVVFI
;
A
#
# COMPACT_ATOMS: atom_id res chain seq x y z
N MET A 1 13.73 -11.65 14.80
CA MET A 1 13.61 -10.22 14.47
C MET A 1 12.41 -10.04 13.55
N ARG A 2 11.63 -8.99 13.76
CA ARG A 2 10.41 -8.76 12.97
C ARG A 2 10.74 -8.09 11.65
N GLU A 3 9.92 -8.37 10.62
CA GLU A 3 10.07 -7.74 9.31
C GLU A 3 10.05 -6.21 9.39
N GLY A 4 9.22 -5.63 10.26
CA GLY A 4 9.17 -4.19 10.46
C GLY A 4 10.48 -3.56 10.88
N ASP A 5 11.40 -4.32 11.47
CA ASP A 5 12.72 -3.82 11.86
C ASP A 5 13.63 -3.58 10.66
N PHE A 6 13.31 -4.15 9.50
CA PHE A 6 14.09 -4.00 8.28
C PHE A 6 13.67 -2.80 7.43
N PHE A 7 12.50 -2.20 7.72
CA PHE A 7 11.90 -1.17 6.88
C PHE A 7 11.61 0.11 7.65
N ASP A 8 11.74 1.22 6.94
CA ASP A 8 11.19 2.50 7.36
C ASP A 8 9.81 2.63 6.73
N GLU A 9 8.81 2.91 7.54
CA GLU A 9 7.42 3.00 7.09
C GLU A 9 6.96 4.45 6.99
N LYS A 10 6.24 4.77 5.92
CA LYS A 10 5.66 6.09 5.73
C LYS A 10 4.29 5.94 5.07
N GLN A 11 3.28 6.60 5.66
CA GLN A 11 1.96 6.65 5.06
C GLN A 11 1.93 7.76 4.01
N GLU A 12 1.48 7.42 2.81
CA GLU A 12 1.33 8.36 1.70
C GLU A 12 -0.07 8.28 1.14
N THR A 13 -0.59 9.42 0.68
CA THR A 13 -1.86 9.47 -0.02
C THR A 13 -1.60 9.71 -1.50
N LYS A 14 -2.16 8.86 -2.34
CA LYS A 14 -2.03 8.97 -3.79
C LYS A 14 -3.41 9.09 -4.43
N ARG A 15 -3.52 9.97 -5.40
CA ARG A 15 -4.76 10.12 -6.17
C ARG A 15 -4.82 9.06 -7.27
N ALA A 16 -5.97 8.41 -7.39
CA ALA A 16 -6.20 7.40 -8.40
C ALA A 16 -7.62 7.53 -8.96
N SER A 17 -7.80 7.15 -10.23
CA SER A 17 -9.10 7.15 -10.87
C SER A 17 -9.71 5.76 -10.81
N TYR A 18 -10.97 5.69 -10.40
CA TYR A 18 -11.73 4.44 -10.36
C TYR A 18 -13.13 4.66 -10.92
N VAL A 19 -13.71 3.61 -11.46
CA VAL A 19 -15.07 3.60 -11.97
C VAL A 19 -15.95 2.86 -10.98
N CYS A 20 -17.01 3.52 -10.51
CA CYS A 20 -17.98 2.88 -9.62
C CYS A 20 -18.72 1.77 -10.39
N PRO A 21 -18.75 0.53 -9.87
CA PRO A 21 -19.42 -0.57 -10.55
C PRO A 21 -20.95 -0.44 -10.56
N SER A 22 -21.52 0.40 -9.69
CA SER A 22 -22.97 0.60 -9.62
C SER A 22 -23.49 1.64 -10.61
N CYS A 23 -22.87 2.82 -10.67
CA CYS A 23 -23.29 3.89 -11.57
C CYS A 23 -22.38 4.06 -12.77
N ARG A 24 -21.23 3.39 -12.80
CA ARG A 24 -20.22 3.42 -13.86
C ARG A 24 -19.62 4.80 -14.13
N GLU A 25 -19.75 5.71 -13.17
CA GLU A 25 -19.14 7.02 -13.29
C GLU A 25 -17.70 6.98 -12.80
N ARG A 26 -16.79 7.57 -13.59
CA ARG A 26 -15.37 7.70 -13.20
C ARG A 26 -15.20 8.86 -12.24
N GLY A 27 -14.44 8.64 -11.19
CA GLY A 27 -14.08 9.67 -10.22
C GLY A 27 -12.64 9.55 -9.77
N GLU A 28 -12.09 10.66 -9.29
CA GLU A 28 -10.78 10.66 -8.66
C GLU A 28 -10.93 10.50 -7.15
N TYR A 29 -10.10 9.64 -6.59
CA TYR A 29 -10.15 9.29 -5.16
C TYR A 29 -8.76 9.38 -4.56
N ASP A 30 -8.70 9.78 -3.30
CA ASP A 30 -7.47 9.74 -2.52
C ASP A 30 -7.37 8.38 -1.84
N VAL A 31 -6.31 7.65 -2.16
CA VAL A 31 -6.06 6.30 -1.63
C VAL A 31 -4.81 6.34 -0.77
N ARG A 32 -4.92 5.82 0.45
CA ARG A 32 -3.79 5.77 1.38
C ARG A 32 -2.95 4.53 1.11
N TRP A 33 -1.65 4.74 1.13
CA TRP A 33 -0.64 3.69 0.94
C TRP A 33 0.36 3.72 2.09
N LEU A 34 0.83 2.57 2.48
CA LEU A 34 1.96 2.43 3.38
C LEU A 34 3.19 2.10 2.55
N THR A 35 4.14 3.03 2.49
CA THR A 35 5.40 2.82 1.80
C THR A 35 6.39 2.24 2.79
N ARG A 36 6.97 1.10 2.45
CA ARG A 36 7.99 0.44 3.27
C ARG A 36 9.29 0.41 2.49
N ARG A 37 10.23 1.23 2.94
CA ARG A 37 11.55 1.30 2.34
C ARG A 37 12.56 0.58 3.21
N LYS A 38 13.35 -0.27 2.59
CA LYS A 38 14.40 -1.02 3.25
C LYS A 38 15.42 -0.05 3.85
N LYS A 39 15.80 -0.30 5.11
CA LYS A 39 16.86 0.46 5.76
C LYS A 39 18.18 0.22 5.05
N GLN A 40 19.12 1.17 5.18
CA GLN A 40 20.42 1.06 4.53
C GLN A 40 21.29 -0.04 5.12
N THR A 41 21.10 -0.31 6.43
CA THR A 41 21.88 -1.34 7.14
C THR A 41 20.94 -2.25 7.90
N PRO A 42 21.32 -3.52 8.12
CA PRO A 42 20.55 -4.41 8.98
C PRO A 42 20.41 -3.84 10.39
N PRO A 43 19.31 -4.16 11.11
CA PRO A 43 19.18 -3.73 12.50
C PRO A 43 20.32 -4.23 13.38
N ARG A 44 20.63 -3.45 14.40
CA ARG A 44 21.65 -3.82 15.36
C ARG A 44 21.25 -5.11 16.07
N GLY A 45 22.17 -6.06 16.21
CA GLY A 45 21.91 -7.36 16.82
C GLY A 45 21.31 -8.40 15.87
N ALA A 46 21.24 -8.08 14.57
CA ALA A 46 20.76 -9.04 13.57
C ALA A 46 21.73 -10.21 13.44
N GLY A 47 21.20 -11.45 13.51
CA GLY A 47 21.95 -12.66 13.28
C GLY A 47 22.20 -12.90 11.80
N GLU A 48 22.88 -13.99 11.49
CA GLU A 48 23.22 -14.35 10.10
C GLU A 48 21.97 -14.57 9.25
N GLN A 49 20.95 -15.24 9.80
CA GLN A 49 19.67 -15.45 9.09
C GLN A 49 18.93 -14.13 8.86
N ASP A 50 18.94 -13.24 9.85
CA ASP A 50 18.30 -11.94 9.72
C ASP A 50 18.97 -11.10 8.65
N ARG A 51 20.30 -11.13 8.55
CA ARG A 51 21.04 -10.43 7.49
C ARG A 51 20.75 -10.98 6.12
N ALA A 52 20.61 -12.30 5.99
CA ALA A 52 20.26 -12.94 4.73
C ALA A 52 18.85 -12.54 4.28
N GLN A 53 17.90 -12.52 5.22
CA GLN A 53 16.54 -12.07 4.93
C GLN A 53 16.50 -10.59 4.57
N PHE A 54 17.25 -9.75 5.27
CA PHE A 54 17.37 -8.34 4.95
C PHE A 54 17.90 -8.12 3.53
N ALA A 55 18.92 -8.87 3.12
CA ALA A 55 19.49 -8.76 1.78
C ALA A 55 18.50 -9.10 0.67
N LYS A 56 17.53 -9.99 0.95
CA LYS A 56 16.49 -10.39 0.02
C LYS A 56 15.28 -9.45 0.01
N SER A 57 15.17 -8.59 1.01
CA SER A 57 14.05 -7.67 1.15
C SER A 57 14.10 -6.57 0.11
N ARG A 58 12.92 -6.11 -0.34
CA ARG A 58 12.79 -5.06 -1.36
C ARG A 58 11.83 -4.00 -0.88
N ASP A 59 12.02 -2.78 -1.38
CA ASP A 59 11.08 -1.69 -1.13
C ASP A 59 9.73 -2.02 -1.76
N TYR A 60 8.66 -1.74 -1.05
CA TYR A 60 7.31 -1.96 -1.57
C TYR A 60 6.30 -1.03 -0.92
N MET A 61 5.14 -0.95 -1.54
CA MET A 61 3.98 -0.20 -1.04
C MET A 61 2.82 -1.15 -0.84
N VAL A 62 2.08 -0.95 0.25
CA VAL A 62 0.85 -1.71 0.54
C VAL A 62 -0.30 -0.71 0.60
N ARG A 63 -1.39 -1.01 -0.11
CA ARG A 63 -2.58 -0.18 -0.06
C ARG A 63 -3.30 -0.39 1.27
N ILE A 64 -3.58 0.72 1.97
CA ILE A 64 -4.31 0.69 3.24
C ILE A 64 -5.82 0.66 3.01
N ASP A 65 -6.31 1.45 2.04
CA ASP A 65 -7.73 1.54 1.76
C ASP A 65 -8.17 0.43 0.80
N ASP A 66 -9.15 -0.35 1.22
CA ASP A 66 -9.71 -1.44 0.41
C ASP A 66 -11.05 -1.07 -0.22
N THR A 67 -11.73 -0.06 0.30
CA THR A 67 -13.03 0.39 -0.16
C THR A 67 -13.05 1.90 -0.36
N LEU A 68 -13.88 2.34 -1.30
CA LEU A 68 -14.12 3.76 -1.58
C LEU A 68 -15.62 4.03 -1.65
N ALA A 69 -16.01 5.26 -1.30
CA ALA A 69 -17.38 5.71 -1.46
C ALA A 69 -17.50 6.48 -2.77
N CYS A 70 -18.47 6.12 -3.61
CA CYS A 70 -18.72 6.80 -4.87
C CYS A 70 -18.98 8.30 -4.64
N ARG A 71 -18.35 9.16 -5.42
CA ARG A 71 -18.51 10.60 -5.32
C ARG A 71 -19.77 11.13 -6.01
N ASN A 72 -20.41 10.31 -6.81
CA ASN A 72 -21.65 10.69 -7.44
C ASN A 72 -22.75 10.90 -6.38
N PRO A 73 -23.31 12.11 -6.22
CA PRO A 73 -24.32 12.37 -5.18
C PRO A 73 -25.59 11.54 -5.34
N ARG A 74 -25.84 10.99 -6.53
CA ARG A 74 -27.00 10.13 -6.79
C ARG A 74 -26.73 8.66 -6.46
N CYS A 75 -25.48 8.25 -6.36
CA CYS A 75 -25.09 6.87 -6.10
C CYS A 75 -24.64 6.68 -4.66
N ARG A 76 -23.52 7.28 -4.29
CA ARG A 76 -22.87 7.21 -2.95
C ARG A 76 -22.66 5.81 -2.41
N LYS A 77 -22.69 4.79 -3.26
CA LYS A 77 -22.44 3.42 -2.83
C LYS A 77 -20.95 3.18 -2.61
N ARG A 78 -20.64 2.33 -1.65
CA ARG A 78 -19.27 1.87 -1.46
C ARG A 78 -18.95 0.76 -2.44
N PHE A 79 -17.74 0.75 -2.93
CA PHE A 79 -17.23 -0.31 -3.79
C PHE A 79 -15.83 -0.70 -3.36
N GLU A 80 -15.45 -1.92 -3.69
CA GLU A 80 -14.12 -2.43 -3.37
C GLU A 80 -13.13 -2.07 -4.47
N ILE A 81 -11.90 -1.70 -4.04
CA ILE A 81 -10.79 -1.48 -4.96
C ILE A 81 -10.27 -2.86 -5.39
N PRO A 82 -9.97 -3.08 -6.68
CA PRO A 82 -9.42 -4.36 -7.13
C PRO A 82 -8.17 -4.76 -6.33
N SER A 83 -8.17 -5.97 -5.79
CA SER A 83 -7.10 -6.47 -4.91
C SER A 83 -5.80 -6.76 -5.65
N SER A 84 -5.83 -6.91 -6.95
CA SER A 84 -4.65 -7.24 -7.77
C SER A 84 -3.51 -6.21 -7.69
N GLN A 85 -3.81 -4.99 -7.23
CA GLN A 85 -2.82 -3.92 -7.12
C GLN A 85 -2.58 -3.48 -5.68
N SER A 86 -2.83 -4.37 -4.71
CA SER A 86 -2.70 -4.03 -3.29
C SER A 86 -1.25 -3.96 -2.82
N VAL A 87 -0.33 -4.59 -3.51
CA VAL A 87 1.12 -4.54 -3.21
C VAL A 87 1.87 -4.20 -4.48
N VAL A 88 2.74 -3.19 -4.39
CA VAL A 88 3.54 -2.74 -5.53
C VAL A 88 5.00 -2.63 -5.07
N PHE A 89 5.91 -3.30 -5.78
CA PHE A 89 7.35 -3.15 -5.55
C PHE A 89 7.87 -1.88 -6.22
N ILE A 90 8.72 -1.16 -5.51
CA ILE A 90 9.27 0.13 -5.96
C ILE A 90 10.78 0.15 -5.93
#